data_ea3efb058c91883e2812edbebcb1f38f
#
_entry.id   ea3efb058c91883e2812edbebcb1f38f
#
_cell.length_a   1.000
_cell.length_b   1.000
_cell.length_c   1.000
_cell.angle_alpha   90.00
_cell.angle_beta   90.00
_cell.angle_gamma   90.00
#
_symmetry.space_group_name_H-M   'P 1'
#
loop_
_entity.id
_entity.type
_entity.pdbx_description
1 polymer ?
#
loop_
_entity_poly.entity_id
_entity_poly.type
_entity_poly.pdbx_seq_one_letter_code
_entity_poly.pdbx_strand_id
1 'polypeptide(L)'
;MLSTIRGDSDTDGDDVYRHIRESVSDFGLKPIKDVGVISGMLRSAGYRGSEAIDRLQTYYIRLCVDLKGVDLDKARQSWVTASGNYFEETIRNFINDSLNAEGILAVKGDRIRNNPRASSIVSFLTLKANRRCTQTITGVWPDSDIVLLTECSRQRLKAFALLNCKTSDHSRNDAVLFWALALRDNNIRYCLVTQDLDNRFVKGDDDPQISSLRRKCEAYLDRVFTTNPNTQECPQVRKIDFTTTHGADSLLSDLRIWRIDVVPDCIQGPIDERILE
;
A
#
# COMPACT_ATOMS: atom_id res chain seq x y z
N MET A 1 -3.81 -20.74 18.38
CA MET A 1 -4.80 -21.82 18.29
C MET A 1 -4.89 -22.21 16.83
N LEU A 2 -4.40 -23.38 16.50
CA LEU A 2 -4.49 -23.95 15.15
C LEU A 2 -5.92 -24.44 14.96
N SER A 3 -6.76 -23.66 14.29
CA SER A 3 -8.04 -24.20 13.82
C SER A 3 -7.76 -25.14 12.68
N THR A 4 -8.06 -26.39 12.90
CA THR A 4 -8.18 -27.51 12.01
C THR A 4 -8.73 -27.03 10.65
N ILE A 5 -7.98 -27.29 9.57
CA ILE A 5 -8.50 -27.27 8.21
C ILE A 5 -9.60 -28.34 8.19
N ARG A 6 -10.84 -27.95 8.40
CA ARG A 6 -11.99 -28.82 8.19
C ARG A 6 -12.08 -29.06 6.69
N GLY A 7 -12.00 -30.31 6.33
CA GLY A 7 -12.35 -30.79 5.01
C GLY A 7 -13.86 -30.69 4.81
N ASP A 8 -14.35 -29.50 4.47
CA ASP A 8 -15.60 -29.38 3.77
C ASP A 8 -15.30 -29.61 2.29
N SER A 9 -15.99 -30.56 1.71
CA SER A 9 -15.94 -30.90 0.29
C SER A 9 -16.55 -29.73 -0.52
N ASP A 10 -15.79 -28.65 -0.65
CA ASP A 10 -16.09 -27.51 -1.51
C ASP A 10 -15.63 -27.90 -2.93
N THR A 11 -16.42 -28.75 -3.59
CA THR A 11 -16.15 -29.23 -4.96
C THR A 11 -16.01 -28.05 -5.93
N ASP A 12 -16.72 -26.96 -5.69
CA ASP A 12 -16.67 -25.73 -6.50
C ASP A 12 -15.33 -24.97 -6.30
N GLY A 13 -14.84 -24.92 -5.07
CA GLY A 13 -13.53 -24.31 -4.75
C GLY A 13 -12.35 -25.10 -5.33
N ASP A 14 -12.42 -26.41 -5.40
CA ASP A 14 -11.39 -27.24 -6.00
C ASP A 14 -11.35 -27.12 -7.54
N ASP A 15 -12.48 -26.91 -8.20
CA ASP A 15 -12.53 -26.66 -9.64
C ASP A 15 -11.97 -25.28 -10.02
N VAL A 16 -12.26 -24.26 -9.25
CA VAL A 16 -11.67 -22.91 -9.42
C VAL A 16 -10.15 -22.96 -9.18
N TYR A 17 -9.70 -23.66 -8.13
CA TYR A 17 -8.26 -23.85 -7.90
C TYR A 17 -7.57 -24.56 -9.06
N ARG A 18 -8.17 -25.64 -9.59
CA ARG A 18 -7.62 -26.39 -10.72
C ARG A 18 -7.47 -25.50 -11.95
N HIS A 19 -8.49 -24.73 -12.29
CA HIS A 19 -8.46 -23.78 -13.41
C HIS A 19 -7.37 -22.73 -13.24
N ILE A 20 -7.21 -22.14 -12.04
CA ILE A 20 -6.16 -21.19 -11.73
C ILE A 20 -4.78 -21.84 -11.89
N ARG A 21 -4.59 -23.07 -11.35
CA ARG A 21 -3.33 -23.81 -11.43
C ARG A 21 -2.92 -24.11 -12.87
N GLU A 22 -3.85 -24.55 -13.71
CA GLU A 22 -3.63 -24.81 -15.12
C GLU A 22 -3.24 -23.53 -15.85
N SER A 23 -3.98 -22.46 -15.68
CA SER A 23 -3.69 -21.15 -16.29
C SER A 23 -2.32 -20.62 -15.88
N VAL A 24 -1.96 -20.69 -14.61
CA VAL A 24 -0.64 -20.26 -14.10
C VAL A 24 0.48 -21.11 -14.70
N SER A 25 0.27 -22.43 -14.86
CA SER A 25 1.26 -23.35 -15.43
C SER A 25 1.44 -23.10 -16.93
N ASP A 26 0.35 -22.95 -17.68
CA ASP A 26 0.35 -22.76 -19.14
C ASP A 26 1.03 -21.44 -19.56
N PHE A 27 0.86 -20.39 -18.77
CA PHE A 27 1.51 -19.11 -19.04
C PHE A 27 2.94 -18.99 -18.48
N GLY A 28 3.47 -20.06 -17.87
CA GLY A 28 4.81 -20.03 -17.25
C GLY A 28 4.93 -19.02 -16.12
N LEU A 29 3.79 -18.62 -15.55
CA LEU A 29 3.71 -17.59 -14.55
C LEU A 29 4.38 -18.05 -13.24
N LYS A 30 5.19 -17.18 -12.66
CA LYS A 30 5.76 -17.43 -11.33
C LYS A 30 4.73 -16.97 -10.30
N PRO A 31 4.25 -17.83 -9.38
CA PRO A 31 3.21 -17.46 -8.40
C PRO A 31 3.44 -16.12 -7.71
N ILE A 32 4.69 -15.74 -7.45
CA ILE A 32 5.06 -14.48 -6.81
C ILE A 32 4.70 -13.23 -7.64
N LYS A 33 4.64 -13.35 -8.98
CA LYS A 33 4.30 -12.21 -9.88
C LYS A 33 2.81 -12.13 -10.19
N ASP A 34 2.03 -13.13 -9.78
CA ASP A 34 0.71 -13.38 -10.34
C ASP A 34 -0.43 -13.28 -9.34
N VAL A 35 -0.19 -12.67 -8.16
CA VAL A 35 -1.26 -12.38 -7.18
C VAL A 35 -2.40 -11.61 -7.85
N GLY A 36 -2.09 -10.67 -8.74
CA GLY A 36 -3.09 -9.91 -9.49
C GLY A 36 -3.91 -10.78 -10.45
N VAL A 37 -3.26 -11.72 -11.14
CA VAL A 37 -3.93 -12.66 -12.05
C VAL A 37 -4.84 -13.60 -11.25
N ILE A 38 -4.35 -14.20 -10.18
CA ILE A 38 -5.14 -15.07 -9.29
C ILE A 38 -6.34 -14.30 -8.72
N SER A 39 -6.12 -13.06 -8.25
CA SER A 39 -7.18 -12.18 -7.76
C SER A 39 -8.23 -11.88 -8.84
N GLY A 40 -7.81 -11.62 -10.08
CA GLY A 40 -8.69 -11.41 -11.22
C GLY A 40 -9.54 -12.63 -11.52
N MET A 41 -8.95 -13.83 -11.52
CA MET A 41 -9.65 -15.09 -11.73
C MET A 41 -10.67 -15.39 -10.62
N LEU A 42 -10.31 -15.14 -9.35
CA LEU A 42 -11.23 -15.27 -8.22
C LEU A 42 -12.44 -14.34 -8.35
N ARG A 43 -12.21 -13.07 -8.74
CA ARG A 43 -13.30 -12.12 -8.99
C ARG A 43 -14.20 -12.55 -10.14
N SER A 44 -13.64 -13.11 -11.21
CA SER A 44 -14.38 -13.65 -12.34
C SER A 44 -15.22 -14.87 -11.94
N ALA A 45 -14.73 -15.68 -10.99
CA ALA A 45 -15.47 -16.79 -10.39
C ALA A 45 -16.52 -16.35 -9.35
N GLY A 46 -16.69 -15.04 -9.11
CA GLY A 46 -17.74 -14.51 -8.23
C GLY A 46 -17.31 -14.21 -6.80
N TYR A 47 -16.09 -14.54 -6.39
CA TYR A 47 -15.61 -14.25 -5.03
C TYR A 47 -15.39 -12.76 -4.81
N ARG A 48 -15.81 -12.25 -3.63
CA ARG A 48 -15.74 -10.83 -3.26
C ARG A 48 -15.33 -10.67 -1.79
N GLY A 49 -14.85 -9.47 -1.44
CA GLY A 49 -14.56 -9.08 -0.06
C GLY A 49 -13.54 -9.97 0.65
N SER A 50 -13.79 -10.28 1.91
CA SER A 50 -12.90 -11.09 2.75
C SER A 50 -12.73 -12.53 2.21
N GLU A 51 -13.78 -13.11 1.66
CA GLU A 51 -13.72 -14.45 1.07
C GLU A 51 -12.73 -14.51 -0.10
N ALA A 52 -12.72 -13.51 -0.96
CA ALA A 52 -11.76 -13.43 -2.06
C ALA A 52 -10.30 -13.35 -1.55
N ILE A 53 -10.08 -12.63 -0.46
CA ILE A 53 -8.75 -12.47 0.15
C ILE A 53 -8.29 -13.80 0.78
N ASP A 54 -9.15 -14.47 1.52
CA ASP A 54 -8.83 -15.75 2.17
C ASP A 54 -8.53 -16.84 1.14
N ARG A 55 -9.33 -16.91 0.07
CA ARG A 55 -9.08 -17.84 -1.05
C ARG A 55 -7.82 -17.48 -1.82
N LEU A 56 -7.56 -16.20 -2.05
CA LEU A 56 -6.33 -15.72 -2.69
C LEU A 56 -5.09 -16.18 -1.93
N GLN A 57 -5.08 -16.00 -0.60
CA GLN A 57 -4.00 -16.49 0.26
C GLN A 57 -3.84 -18.00 0.18
N THR A 58 -4.94 -18.73 0.35
CA THR A 58 -4.95 -20.19 0.34
C THR A 58 -4.44 -20.73 -0.99
N TYR A 59 -4.94 -20.22 -2.10
CA TYR A 59 -4.55 -20.67 -3.43
C TYR A 59 -3.13 -20.29 -3.79
N TYR A 60 -2.69 -19.08 -3.43
CA TYR A 60 -1.30 -18.68 -3.64
C TYR A 60 -0.32 -19.59 -2.90
N ILE A 61 -0.58 -19.88 -1.62
CA ILE A 61 0.26 -20.77 -0.81
C ILE A 61 0.28 -22.17 -1.41
N ARG A 62 -0.89 -22.72 -1.78
CA ARG A 62 -1.02 -24.02 -2.41
C ARG A 62 -0.28 -24.09 -3.75
N LEU A 63 -0.38 -23.07 -4.59
CA LEU A 63 0.37 -22.97 -5.84
C LEU A 63 1.89 -22.93 -5.62
N CYS A 64 2.35 -22.25 -4.59
CA CYS A 64 3.79 -22.24 -4.25
C CYS A 64 4.27 -23.65 -3.87
N VAL A 65 3.49 -24.40 -3.10
CA VAL A 65 3.83 -25.78 -2.75
C VAL A 65 3.75 -26.70 -3.97
N ASP A 66 2.65 -26.65 -4.73
CA ASP A 66 2.37 -27.57 -5.83
C ASP A 66 3.28 -27.36 -7.05
N LEU A 67 3.59 -26.10 -7.39
CA LEU A 67 4.35 -25.78 -8.60
C LEU A 67 5.84 -25.53 -8.36
N LYS A 68 6.23 -25.08 -7.16
CA LYS A 68 7.64 -24.81 -6.84
C LYS A 68 8.27 -25.83 -5.92
N GLY A 69 7.47 -26.73 -5.35
CA GLY A 69 7.97 -27.73 -4.40
C GLY A 69 8.56 -27.13 -3.12
N VAL A 70 8.17 -25.92 -2.75
CA VAL A 70 8.65 -25.31 -1.51
C VAL A 70 7.83 -25.80 -0.32
N ASP A 71 8.44 -25.80 0.87
CA ASP A 71 7.72 -26.12 2.10
C ASP A 71 6.68 -25.05 2.44
N LEU A 72 5.73 -25.42 3.30
CA LEU A 72 4.60 -24.57 3.66
C LEU A 72 5.04 -23.24 4.30
N ASP A 73 6.10 -23.24 5.11
CA ASP A 73 6.56 -22.02 5.80
C ASP A 73 7.21 -21.04 4.82
N LYS A 74 7.99 -21.53 3.86
CA LYS A 74 8.50 -20.70 2.75
C LYS A 74 7.38 -20.18 1.86
N ALA A 75 6.35 -20.99 1.61
CA ALA A 75 5.17 -20.54 0.85
C ALA A 75 4.43 -19.41 1.58
N ARG A 76 4.27 -19.52 2.91
CA ARG A 76 3.66 -18.45 3.74
C ARG A 76 4.52 -17.18 3.76
N GLN A 77 5.83 -17.27 3.89
CA GLN A 77 6.74 -16.12 3.81
C GLN A 77 6.68 -15.45 2.43
N SER A 78 6.60 -16.25 1.37
CA SER A 78 6.41 -15.74 0.01
C SER A 78 5.09 -14.98 -0.13
N TRP A 79 4.02 -15.46 0.49
CA TRP A 79 2.72 -14.77 0.52
C TRP A 79 2.81 -13.39 1.18
N VAL A 80 3.47 -13.27 2.33
CA VAL A 80 3.62 -11.99 3.03
C VAL A 80 4.22 -10.92 2.12
N THR A 81 5.29 -11.28 1.38
CA THR A 81 5.93 -10.36 0.43
C THR A 81 5.04 -10.07 -0.78
N ALA A 82 4.42 -11.09 -1.34
CA ALA A 82 3.60 -10.96 -2.54
C ALA A 82 2.31 -10.15 -2.28
N SER A 83 1.66 -10.37 -1.13
CA SER A 83 0.46 -9.63 -0.73
C SER A 83 0.75 -8.16 -0.45
N GLY A 84 1.88 -7.84 0.19
CA GLY A 84 2.33 -6.47 0.40
C GLY A 84 2.53 -5.74 -0.93
N ASN A 85 3.31 -6.31 -1.83
CA ASN A 85 3.55 -5.73 -3.17
C ASN A 85 2.25 -5.57 -3.98
N TYR A 86 1.34 -6.53 -3.88
CA TYR A 86 0.04 -6.45 -4.56
C TYR A 86 -0.83 -5.32 -3.99
N PHE A 87 -0.83 -5.16 -2.66
CA PHE A 87 -1.58 -4.11 -1.99
C PHE A 87 -1.06 -2.72 -2.41
N GLU A 88 0.26 -2.50 -2.37
CA GLU A 88 0.89 -1.27 -2.85
C GLU A 88 0.52 -0.96 -4.31
N GLU A 89 0.62 -1.96 -5.18
CA GLU A 89 0.30 -1.81 -6.60
C GLU A 89 -1.17 -1.47 -6.83
N THR A 90 -2.07 -2.09 -6.07
CA THR A 90 -3.51 -1.82 -6.12
C THR A 90 -3.81 -0.36 -5.76
N ILE A 91 -3.21 0.15 -4.67
CA ILE A 91 -3.37 1.54 -4.23
C ILE A 91 -2.81 2.50 -5.28
N ARG A 92 -1.59 2.24 -5.75
CA ARG A 92 -0.93 3.06 -6.76
C ARG A 92 -1.76 3.19 -8.04
N ASN A 93 -2.22 2.05 -8.59
CA ASN A 93 -3.03 2.03 -9.80
C ASN A 93 -4.36 2.74 -9.59
N PHE A 94 -5.04 2.48 -8.46
CA PHE A 94 -6.30 3.14 -8.12
C PHE A 94 -6.16 4.67 -8.10
N ILE A 95 -5.10 5.19 -7.47
CA ILE A 95 -4.85 6.64 -7.42
C ILE A 95 -4.57 7.19 -8.82
N ASN A 96 -3.74 6.52 -9.61
CA ASN A 96 -3.41 6.96 -10.97
C ASN A 96 -4.62 6.94 -11.90
N ASP A 97 -5.42 5.87 -11.86
CA ASP A 97 -6.65 5.77 -12.65
C ASP A 97 -7.67 6.86 -12.28
N SER A 98 -7.71 7.25 -11.01
CA SER A 98 -8.68 8.23 -10.51
C SER A 98 -8.21 9.68 -10.63
N LEU A 99 -6.92 9.96 -10.44
CA LEU A 99 -6.42 11.33 -10.21
C LEU A 99 -5.32 11.80 -11.18
N ASN A 100 -4.77 10.93 -12.04
CA ASN A 100 -3.71 11.39 -12.96
C ASN A 100 -4.20 12.49 -13.91
N ALA A 101 -5.43 12.37 -14.42
CA ALA A 101 -6.04 13.43 -15.25
C ALA A 101 -6.18 14.78 -14.53
N GLU A 102 -6.22 14.76 -13.20
CA GLU A 102 -6.26 15.96 -12.35
C GLU A 102 -4.87 16.49 -11.95
N GLY A 103 -3.78 15.84 -12.36
CA GLY A 103 -2.41 16.22 -12.08
C GLY A 103 -1.85 15.67 -10.77
N ILE A 104 -2.28 14.47 -10.36
CA ILE A 104 -1.72 13.70 -9.27
C ILE A 104 -1.17 12.37 -9.80
N LEU A 105 0.11 12.11 -9.60
CA LEU A 105 0.79 10.89 -10.01
C LEU A 105 1.31 10.13 -8.79
N ALA A 106 0.92 8.87 -8.66
CA ALA A 106 1.41 7.95 -7.64
C ALA A 106 2.55 7.08 -8.20
N VAL A 107 3.72 7.14 -7.59
CA VAL A 107 4.93 6.43 -8.02
C VAL A 107 5.50 5.60 -6.87
N LYS A 108 6.02 4.41 -7.14
CA LYS A 108 6.72 3.61 -6.12
C LYS A 108 7.95 4.36 -5.58
N GLY A 109 8.14 4.33 -4.26
CA GLY A 109 9.21 5.04 -3.58
C GLY A 109 10.60 4.65 -4.06
N ASP A 110 10.84 3.37 -4.31
CA ASP A 110 12.10 2.85 -4.83
C ASP A 110 12.39 3.31 -6.27
N ARG A 111 11.35 3.47 -7.10
CA ARG A 111 11.48 4.01 -8.47
C ARG A 111 11.94 5.47 -8.43
N ILE A 112 11.45 6.28 -7.49
CA ILE A 112 11.90 7.67 -7.29
C ILE A 112 13.33 7.67 -6.77
N ARG A 113 13.63 6.90 -5.72
CA ARG A 113 14.94 6.84 -5.08
C ARG A 113 16.06 6.54 -6.06
N ASN A 114 15.82 5.63 -7.00
CA ASN A 114 16.82 5.14 -7.93
C ASN A 114 16.84 5.89 -9.26
N ASN A 115 16.05 6.97 -9.41
CA ASN A 115 15.94 7.71 -10.67
C ASN A 115 16.80 8.99 -10.66
N PRO A 116 17.80 9.11 -11.54
CA PRO A 116 18.61 10.32 -11.62
C PRO A 116 17.82 11.60 -11.95
N ARG A 117 16.72 11.48 -12.71
CA ARG A 117 15.84 12.61 -13.08
C ARG A 117 15.02 13.10 -11.89
N ALA A 118 14.82 12.27 -10.87
CA ALA A 118 14.12 12.61 -9.63
C ALA A 118 15.05 13.18 -8.53
N SER A 119 16.29 13.53 -8.84
CA SER A 119 17.31 13.96 -7.86
C SER A 119 16.87 15.09 -6.95
N SER A 120 16.07 16.05 -7.44
CA SER A 120 15.50 17.13 -6.63
C SER A 120 14.49 16.63 -5.61
N ILE A 121 13.64 15.67 -5.98
CA ILE A 121 12.67 15.01 -5.09
C ILE A 121 13.42 14.16 -4.07
N VAL A 122 14.40 13.38 -4.52
CA VAL A 122 15.25 12.57 -3.64
C VAL A 122 15.95 13.45 -2.60
N SER A 123 16.56 14.55 -3.04
CA SER A 123 17.22 15.49 -2.12
C SER A 123 16.25 16.14 -1.12
N PHE A 124 15.04 16.41 -1.53
CA PHE A 124 14.00 16.98 -0.68
C PHE A 124 13.49 16.01 0.39
N LEU A 125 13.30 14.74 0.01
CA LEU A 125 12.77 13.71 0.92
C LEU A 125 13.84 13.06 1.81
N THR A 126 15.11 13.11 1.42
CA THR A 126 16.21 12.47 2.14
C THR A 126 16.58 13.26 3.38
N LEU A 127 16.56 12.62 4.55
CA LEU A 127 17.07 13.20 5.78
C LEU A 127 18.60 13.32 5.69
N LYS A 128 19.12 14.52 5.90
CA LYS A 128 20.55 14.76 5.92
C LYS A 128 21.19 14.14 7.15
N ALA A 129 22.25 13.35 6.96
CA ALA A 129 23.03 12.81 8.07
C ALA A 129 23.65 13.94 8.90
N ASN A 130 23.78 13.70 10.21
CA ASN A 130 24.46 14.66 11.09
C ASN A 130 25.91 14.84 10.62
N ARG A 131 26.35 16.08 10.43
CA ARG A 131 27.70 16.45 9.95
C ARG A 131 28.86 15.92 10.82
N ARG A 132 28.57 15.39 12.01
CA ARG A 132 29.59 14.79 12.90
C ARG A 132 29.97 13.35 12.52
N CYS A 133 29.23 12.69 11.62
CA CYS A 133 29.65 11.42 11.05
C CYS A 133 30.68 11.67 9.97
N THR A 134 31.90 11.21 10.20
CA THR A 134 33.04 11.30 9.26
C THR A 134 32.93 10.36 8.06
N GLN A 135 31.94 9.45 8.07
CA GLN A 135 31.62 8.61 6.92
C GLN A 135 30.57 9.34 6.05
N THR A 136 30.73 9.23 4.74
CA THR A 136 29.87 9.82 3.70
C THR A 136 28.49 9.15 3.70
N ILE A 137 27.70 9.34 4.75
CA ILE A 137 26.29 8.96 4.74
C ILE A 137 25.59 10.06 3.96
N THR A 138 25.21 9.74 2.74
CA THR A 138 24.56 10.66 1.78
C THR A 138 23.14 11.06 2.19
N GLY A 139 22.63 10.51 3.29
CA GLY A 139 21.28 10.74 3.81
C GLY A 139 20.48 9.44 3.88
N VAL A 140 19.35 9.49 4.58
CA VAL A 140 18.45 8.34 4.78
C VAL A 140 17.16 8.61 4.04
N TRP A 141 16.82 7.74 3.11
CA TRP A 141 15.55 7.78 2.36
C TRP A 141 14.38 7.32 3.26
N PRO A 142 13.22 7.98 3.19
CA PRO A 142 12.05 7.57 3.98
C PRO A 142 11.58 6.16 3.58
N ASP A 143 11.06 5.45 4.59
CA ASP A 143 10.31 4.21 4.37
C ASP A 143 8.93 4.58 3.80
N SER A 144 8.89 4.83 2.49
CA SER A 144 7.65 5.15 1.78
C SER A 144 7.47 4.23 0.60
N ASP A 145 6.32 3.57 0.55
CA ASP A 145 5.99 2.63 -0.51
C ASP A 145 5.52 3.38 -1.75
N ILE A 146 4.78 4.49 -1.56
CA ILE A 146 4.27 5.33 -2.65
C ILE A 146 4.59 6.81 -2.37
N VAL A 147 5.13 7.49 -3.37
CA VAL A 147 5.35 8.94 -3.40
C VAL A 147 4.29 9.57 -4.30
N LEU A 148 3.56 10.56 -3.79
CA LEU A 148 2.58 11.31 -4.55
C LEU A 148 3.20 12.60 -5.09
N LEU A 149 3.13 12.75 -6.39
CA LEU A 149 3.73 13.82 -7.15
C LEU A 149 2.66 14.70 -7.79
N THR A 150 2.99 15.97 -7.95
CA THR A 150 2.26 16.91 -8.80
C THR A 150 3.24 17.79 -9.56
N GLU A 151 2.83 18.31 -10.70
CA GLU A 151 3.61 19.30 -11.44
C GLU A 151 3.27 20.71 -10.95
N CYS A 152 4.29 21.56 -10.76
CA CYS A 152 4.12 22.97 -10.42
C CYS A 152 4.27 23.88 -11.66
N SER A 153 3.90 25.15 -11.53
CA SER A 153 3.92 26.17 -12.60
C SER A 153 5.27 26.31 -13.33
N ARG A 154 6.36 25.84 -12.72
CA ARG A 154 7.71 25.82 -13.32
C ARG A 154 8.01 24.51 -14.06
N GLN A 155 7.00 23.73 -14.40
CA GLN A 155 7.14 22.42 -15.04
C GLN A 155 8.07 21.48 -14.29
N ARG A 156 8.00 21.49 -12.95
CA ARG A 156 8.79 20.63 -12.08
C ARG A 156 7.87 19.73 -11.26
N LEU A 157 8.23 18.47 -11.19
CA LEU A 157 7.57 17.54 -10.28
C LEU A 157 7.94 17.84 -8.84
N LYS A 158 6.94 17.89 -7.97
CA LYS A 158 7.08 18.03 -6.53
C LYS A 158 6.36 16.90 -5.81
N ALA A 159 6.98 16.36 -4.77
CA ALA A 159 6.30 15.45 -3.85
C ALA A 159 5.45 16.29 -2.87
N PHE A 160 4.21 15.84 -2.62
CA PHE A 160 3.31 16.50 -1.67
C PHE A 160 2.81 15.54 -0.58
N ALA A 161 2.82 14.23 -0.83
CA ALA A 161 2.46 13.22 0.17
C ALA A 161 3.24 11.92 -0.02
N LEU A 162 3.40 11.18 1.07
CA LEU A 162 3.98 9.84 1.12
C LEU A 162 2.95 8.88 1.73
N LEU A 163 2.78 7.73 1.11
CA LEU A 163 1.97 6.65 1.65
C LEU A 163 2.87 5.48 2.04
N ASN A 164 2.71 5.02 3.26
CA ASN A 164 3.26 3.77 3.74
C ASN A 164 2.15 2.73 3.73
N CYS A 165 2.34 1.64 2.98
CA CYS A 165 1.32 0.61 2.75
C CYS A 165 1.64 -0.63 3.56
N LYS A 166 0.71 -1.08 4.41
CA LYS A 166 0.90 -2.27 5.25
C LYS A 166 -0.32 -3.18 5.20
N THR A 167 -0.09 -4.47 5.09
CA THR A 167 -1.18 -5.47 5.22
C THR A 167 -1.47 -5.79 6.69
N SER A 168 -0.42 -5.76 7.53
CA SER A 168 -0.51 -5.94 8.99
C SER A 168 0.62 -5.18 9.68
N ASP A 169 0.46 -4.86 10.96
CA ASP A 169 1.33 -3.97 11.72
C ASP A 169 2.18 -4.66 12.80
N HIS A 170 2.55 -5.91 12.61
CA HIS A 170 3.21 -6.68 13.68
C HIS A 170 4.59 -6.20 14.13
N SER A 171 5.34 -5.38 13.37
CA SER A 171 6.76 -5.18 13.75
C SER A 171 7.46 -3.88 13.32
N ARG A 172 6.81 -2.93 12.65
CA ARG A 172 7.51 -1.73 12.12
C ARG A 172 6.81 -0.41 12.37
N ASN A 173 5.95 -0.34 13.38
CA ASN A 173 5.16 0.86 13.68
C ASN A 173 6.02 2.08 14.03
N ASP A 174 7.14 1.87 14.69
CA ASP A 174 8.02 2.97 15.09
C ASP A 174 8.71 3.62 13.88
N ALA A 175 8.92 2.89 12.79
CA ALA A 175 9.48 3.46 11.56
C ALA A 175 8.50 4.43 10.89
N VAL A 176 7.21 4.09 10.82
CA VAL A 176 6.17 4.96 10.26
C VAL A 176 6.07 6.27 11.05
N LEU A 177 6.05 6.18 12.38
CA LEU A 177 5.99 7.34 13.27
C LEU A 177 7.26 8.18 13.22
N PHE A 178 8.44 7.53 13.17
CA PHE A 178 9.70 8.23 13.01
C PHE A 178 9.70 9.10 11.75
N TRP A 179 9.29 8.53 10.60
CA TRP A 179 9.27 9.26 9.35
C TRP A 179 8.23 10.38 9.32
N ALA A 180 7.04 10.16 9.91
CA ALA A 180 6.05 11.22 10.06
C ALA A 180 6.60 12.43 10.83
N LEU A 181 7.31 12.19 11.93
CA LEU A 181 7.96 13.24 12.71
C LEU A 181 9.13 13.89 11.97
N ALA A 182 9.98 13.09 11.35
CA ALA A 182 11.19 13.55 10.68
C ALA A 182 10.90 14.40 9.42
N LEU A 183 9.76 14.18 8.76
CA LEU A 183 9.35 14.91 7.56
C LEU A 183 8.37 16.05 7.83
N ARG A 184 7.95 16.23 9.08
CA ARG A 184 6.95 17.25 9.45
C ARG A 184 7.36 18.67 8.99
N ASP A 185 8.62 19.04 9.13
CA ASP A 185 9.12 20.35 8.76
C ASP A 185 9.27 20.55 7.24
N ASN A 186 9.20 19.46 6.47
CA ASN A 186 9.29 19.52 5.00
C ASN A 186 7.96 19.88 4.33
N ASN A 187 6.91 20.14 5.11
CA ASN A 187 5.56 20.41 4.59
C ASN A 187 5.09 19.33 3.60
N ILE A 188 5.31 18.07 3.93
CA ILE A 188 4.84 16.91 3.17
C ILE A 188 3.88 16.09 4.03
N ARG A 189 2.81 15.59 3.45
CA ARG A 189 1.85 14.75 4.17
C ARG A 189 2.36 13.32 4.25
N TYR A 190 2.24 12.71 5.42
CA TYR A 190 2.67 11.33 5.66
C TYR A 190 1.53 10.48 6.21
N CYS A 191 1.16 9.43 5.48
CA CYS A 191 -0.03 8.64 5.75
C CYS A 191 0.28 7.15 5.81
N LEU A 192 -0.49 6.44 6.62
CA LEU A 192 -0.55 4.99 6.62
C LEU A 192 -1.78 4.53 5.83
N VAL A 193 -1.59 3.58 4.91
CA VAL A 193 -2.67 2.83 4.26
C VAL A 193 -2.52 1.37 4.67
N THR A 194 -3.53 0.81 5.33
CA THR A 194 -3.41 -0.54 5.90
C THR A 194 -4.64 -1.40 5.65
N GLN A 195 -4.43 -2.72 5.50
CA GLN A 195 -5.52 -3.67 5.55
C GLN A 195 -6.00 -3.95 6.98
N ASP A 196 -5.15 -3.63 7.99
CA ASP A 196 -5.43 -3.82 9.41
C ASP A 196 -5.89 -5.25 9.75
N LEU A 197 -5.19 -6.26 9.20
CA LEU A 197 -5.54 -7.67 9.43
C LEU A 197 -5.42 -8.10 10.89
N ASP A 198 -4.71 -7.34 11.70
CA ASP A 198 -4.54 -7.53 13.15
C ASP A 198 -5.48 -6.68 14.00
N ASN A 199 -6.47 -6.01 13.39
CA ASN A 199 -7.54 -5.27 14.05
C ASN A 199 -7.06 -4.14 15.00
N ARG A 200 -5.96 -3.46 14.66
CA ARG A 200 -5.40 -2.38 15.49
C ARG A 200 -6.21 -1.10 15.47
N PHE A 201 -6.99 -0.87 14.40
CA PHE A 201 -7.78 0.33 14.21
C PHE A 201 -9.27 0.14 14.43
N VAL A 202 -9.71 -1.04 14.89
CA VAL A 202 -11.13 -1.36 15.10
C VAL A 202 -11.74 -0.52 16.23
N LYS A 203 -11.01 -0.29 17.34
CA LYS A 203 -11.50 0.43 18.52
C LYS A 203 -11.09 1.90 18.48
N GLY A 204 -12.04 2.81 18.72
CA GLY A 204 -11.84 4.26 18.75
C GLY A 204 -11.43 4.81 20.11
N ASP A 205 -11.36 6.14 20.23
CA ASP A 205 -10.87 6.86 21.41
C ASP A 205 -11.68 6.60 22.69
N ASP A 206 -12.97 6.32 22.54
CA ASP A 206 -13.86 6.05 23.68
C ASP A 206 -13.71 4.64 24.26
N ASP A 207 -12.96 3.74 23.58
CA ASP A 207 -12.74 2.38 24.05
C ASP A 207 -11.45 2.31 24.91
N PRO A 208 -11.54 1.87 26.17
CA PRO A 208 -10.36 1.74 27.04
C PRO A 208 -9.33 0.74 26.51
N GLN A 209 -9.71 -0.12 25.56
CA GLN A 209 -8.84 -1.10 24.92
C GLN A 209 -8.31 -0.63 23.56
N ILE A 210 -8.40 0.67 23.25
CA ILE A 210 -7.80 1.23 22.04
C ILE A 210 -6.31 0.87 21.94
N SER A 211 -5.87 0.48 20.75
CA SER A 211 -4.48 0.07 20.56
C SER A 211 -3.50 1.26 20.73
N SER A 212 -2.35 1.00 21.32
CA SER A 212 -1.28 2.00 21.42
C SER A 212 -0.84 2.51 20.05
N LEU A 213 -0.85 1.65 19.02
CA LEU A 213 -0.56 2.04 17.64
C LEU A 213 -1.56 3.08 17.14
N ARG A 214 -2.85 2.82 17.30
CA ARG A 214 -3.89 3.74 16.85
C ARG A 214 -3.72 5.12 17.47
N ARG A 215 -3.56 5.20 18.79
CA ARG A 215 -3.31 6.49 19.49
C ARG A 215 -2.11 7.24 18.94
N LYS A 216 -1.01 6.53 18.69
CA LYS A 216 0.20 7.12 18.12
C LYS A 216 -0.05 7.62 16.68
N CYS A 217 -0.72 6.81 15.84
CA CYS A 217 -1.03 7.21 14.47
C CYS A 217 -1.95 8.44 14.42
N GLU A 218 -2.99 8.48 15.26
CA GLU A 218 -3.88 9.63 15.36
C GLU A 218 -3.16 10.91 15.80
N ALA A 219 -2.14 10.77 16.66
CA ALA A 219 -1.37 11.92 17.16
C ALA A 219 -0.32 12.44 16.15
N TYR A 220 0.23 11.60 15.30
CA TYR A 220 1.44 11.95 14.55
C TYR A 220 1.30 11.86 13.02
N LEU A 221 0.37 11.08 12.49
CA LEU A 221 0.13 10.97 11.05
C LEU A 221 -0.88 12.02 10.57
N ASP A 222 -0.74 12.46 9.34
CA ASP A 222 -1.77 13.29 8.71
C ASP A 222 -3.07 12.50 8.52
N ARG A 223 -2.97 11.21 8.18
CA ARG A 223 -4.12 10.33 8.04
C ARG A 223 -3.74 8.84 8.15
N VAL A 224 -4.71 8.03 8.57
CA VAL A 224 -4.70 6.58 8.38
C VAL A 224 -5.89 6.20 7.51
N PHE A 225 -5.65 5.44 6.47
CA PHE A 225 -6.68 4.82 5.64
C PHE A 225 -6.64 3.31 5.85
N THR A 226 -7.79 2.71 6.15
CA THR A 226 -7.86 1.28 6.41
C THR A 226 -8.95 0.61 5.59
N THR A 227 -8.67 -0.59 5.07
CA THR A 227 -9.69 -1.40 4.40
C THR A 227 -10.45 -2.34 5.34
N ASN A 228 -10.15 -2.31 6.66
CA ASN A 228 -10.87 -3.12 7.63
C ASN A 228 -12.29 -2.53 7.85
N PRO A 229 -13.37 -3.26 7.49
CA PRO A 229 -14.73 -2.75 7.59
C PRO A 229 -15.18 -2.48 9.04
N ASN A 230 -14.52 -3.11 10.01
CA ASN A 230 -14.85 -2.98 11.43
C ASN A 230 -14.18 -1.77 12.11
N THR A 231 -13.36 -1.01 11.38
CA THR A 231 -12.70 0.17 11.91
C THR A 231 -13.71 1.21 12.40
N GLN A 232 -13.53 1.72 13.59
CA GLN A 232 -14.24 2.90 14.05
C GLN A 232 -13.55 4.15 13.50
N GLU A 233 -14.27 4.91 12.66
CA GLU A 233 -13.72 6.13 12.04
C GLU A 233 -13.60 7.28 13.02
N CYS A 234 -12.61 8.14 12.77
CA CYS A 234 -12.44 9.44 13.40
C CYS A 234 -11.83 10.42 12.38
N PRO A 235 -11.63 11.70 12.71
CA PRO A 235 -11.01 12.62 11.76
C PRO A 235 -9.69 12.13 11.15
N GLN A 236 -8.84 11.44 11.90
CA GLN A 236 -7.53 10.94 11.47
C GLN A 236 -7.57 9.53 10.87
N VAL A 237 -8.59 8.73 11.16
CA VAL A 237 -8.71 7.34 10.69
C VAL A 237 -9.95 7.18 9.83
N ARG A 238 -9.78 6.82 8.57
CA ARG A 238 -10.84 6.68 7.57
C ARG A 238 -10.88 5.26 7.01
N LYS A 239 -12.09 4.74 6.82
CA LYS A 239 -12.29 3.52 6.05
C LYS A 239 -12.22 3.82 4.56
N ILE A 240 -11.64 2.89 3.82
CA ILE A 240 -11.63 2.89 2.37
C ILE A 240 -11.99 1.50 1.85
N ASP A 241 -12.65 1.45 0.70
CA ASP A 241 -13.01 0.22 0.01
C ASP A 241 -12.75 0.36 -1.48
N PHE A 242 -11.72 -0.29 -1.98
CA PHE A 242 -11.36 -0.26 -3.40
C PHE A 242 -12.28 -1.11 -4.29
N THR A 243 -13.26 -1.81 -3.71
CA THR A 243 -14.21 -2.65 -4.47
C THR A 243 -15.44 -1.89 -4.94
N THR A 244 -15.70 -0.71 -4.38
CA THR A 244 -16.84 0.14 -4.72
C THR A 244 -16.40 1.47 -5.33
N THR A 245 -17.23 2.05 -6.18
CA THR A 245 -16.93 3.29 -6.92
C THR A 245 -16.63 4.48 -5.99
N HIS A 246 -17.30 4.55 -4.84
CA HIS A 246 -17.17 5.65 -3.88
C HIS A 246 -16.47 5.26 -2.57
N GLY A 247 -16.04 4.02 -2.45
CA GLY A 247 -15.50 3.49 -1.21
C GLY A 247 -14.17 4.10 -0.79
N ALA A 248 -13.47 4.77 -1.68
CA ALA A 248 -12.21 5.45 -1.38
C ALA A 248 -12.26 6.97 -1.62
N ASP A 249 -13.46 7.57 -1.68
CA ASP A 249 -13.62 9.02 -1.89
C ASP A 249 -12.92 9.86 -0.83
N SER A 250 -12.83 9.38 0.42
CA SER A 250 -12.10 10.07 1.49
C SER A 250 -10.61 10.18 1.18
N LEU A 251 -9.98 9.12 0.66
CA LEU A 251 -8.59 9.15 0.21
C LEU A 251 -8.41 10.13 -0.94
N LEU A 252 -9.23 10.02 -1.99
CA LEU A 252 -9.12 10.87 -3.18
C LEU A 252 -9.35 12.35 -2.83
N SER A 253 -10.31 12.65 -1.94
CA SER A 253 -10.58 14.01 -1.47
C SER A 253 -9.41 14.60 -0.69
N ASP A 254 -8.84 13.84 0.26
CA ASP A 254 -7.68 14.29 1.02
C ASP A 254 -6.48 14.56 0.09
N LEU A 255 -6.23 13.70 -0.90
CA LEU A 255 -5.13 13.89 -1.85
C LEU A 255 -5.30 15.16 -2.70
N ARG A 256 -6.52 15.49 -3.12
CA ARG A 256 -6.80 16.76 -3.84
C ARG A 256 -6.51 17.97 -2.97
N ILE A 257 -6.97 17.95 -1.72
CA ILE A 257 -6.76 19.04 -0.75
C ILE A 257 -5.27 19.21 -0.47
N TRP A 258 -4.57 18.14 -0.12
CA TRP A 258 -3.14 18.19 0.22
C TRP A 258 -2.26 18.62 -0.93
N ARG A 259 -2.60 18.26 -2.15
CA ARG A 259 -1.90 18.75 -3.33
C ARG A 259 -1.88 20.27 -3.38
N ILE A 260 -3.05 20.91 -3.17
CA ILE A 260 -3.19 22.36 -3.20
C ILE A 260 -2.50 23.00 -1.99
N ASP A 261 -2.66 22.43 -0.81
CA ASP A 261 -2.05 22.93 0.42
C ASP A 261 -0.52 22.94 0.38
N VAL A 262 0.07 21.86 -0.15
CA VAL A 262 1.53 21.67 -0.18
C VAL A 262 2.17 22.30 -1.42
N VAL A 263 1.47 22.29 -2.56
CA VAL A 263 1.93 22.87 -3.83
C VAL A 263 0.86 23.83 -4.38
N PRO A 264 0.75 25.04 -3.84
CA PRO A 264 -0.31 25.99 -4.24
C PRO A 264 -0.26 26.40 -5.72
N ASP A 265 0.92 26.30 -6.34
CA ASP A 265 1.16 26.58 -7.75
C ASP A 265 1.06 25.32 -8.65
N CYS A 266 0.37 24.28 -8.19
CA CYS A 266 0.19 23.05 -8.95
C CYS A 266 -0.65 23.25 -10.21
N ILE A 267 -0.28 22.53 -11.28
CA ILE A 267 -0.94 22.61 -12.58
C ILE A 267 -2.00 21.52 -12.69
N GLN A 268 -3.12 21.82 -13.34
CA GLN A 268 -4.14 20.85 -13.71
C GLN A 268 -3.73 20.13 -15.00
N GLY A 269 -4.00 18.85 -15.10
CA GLY A 269 -3.76 18.05 -16.30
C GLY A 269 -2.93 16.80 -16.03
N PRO A 270 -2.98 15.83 -16.94
CA PRO A 270 -2.31 14.55 -16.75
C PRO A 270 -0.79 14.71 -16.73
N ILE A 271 -0.16 13.98 -15.82
CA ILE A 271 1.30 13.89 -15.73
C ILE A 271 1.74 12.65 -16.52
N ASP A 272 2.68 12.85 -17.45
CA ASP A 272 3.26 11.74 -18.19
C ASP A 272 4.26 10.97 -17.32
N GLU A 273 3.95 9.70 -17.01
CA GLU A 273 4.83 8.84 -16.21
C GLU A 273 6.24 8.69 -16.83
N ARG A 274 6.35 8.83 -18.16
CA ARG A 274 7.64 8.76 -18.89
C ARG A 274 8.61 9.88 -18.51
N ILE A 275 8.12 10.95 -17.84
CA ILE A 275 9.00 12.01 -17.33
C ILE A 275 10.02 11.46 -16.31
N LEU A 276 9.71 10.29 -15.73
CA LEU A 276 10.56 9.56 -14.81
C LEU A 276 11.28 8.37 -15.47
N GLU A 277 11.11 8.15 -16.77
CA GLU A 277 11.88 7.16 -17.56
C GLU A 277 13.11 7.82 -18.18
#